data_c27f566a8456ddf80e9e0195c3a9a699
#
_entry.id   c27f566a8456ddf80e9e0195c3a9a699
#
_cell.length_a   1.000
_cell.length_b   1.000
_cell.length_c   1.000
_cell.angle_alpha   90.00
_cell.angle_beta   90.00
_cell.angle_gamma   90.00
#
_symmetry.space_group_name_H-M   'P 1'
#
loop_
_entity.id
_entity.type
_entity.pdbx_description
1 polymer ?
#
loop_
_entity_poly.entity_id
_entity_poly.type
_entity_poly.pdbx_seq_one_letter_code
_entity_poly.pdbx_strand_id
1 'polypeptide(L)'
;AWKLLDLVAVAAHQGLPIESIEPRFGYEAQGVNTRAELAQAEAVLRERIRQRWMLAGVTISDPPSVYIDSEVELGQDTVLLPNTHVSGSTRIGRDCEIGPNSIVSNSQIGDRCKITASVVEDSTVEEEVEVGPFSRVRGGAHLERGVYLGTHAEVKNSRLGPGTKSAHFSFIGDADVGANVNIGAGTVTCNYDGVRKNKTTIGEGAFIGSDSMLVAPVEVGARSSTGAGSVVTKDVPSDSTVVGVPARLLPKKRDRSKKE
;
A
#
# COMPACT_ATOMS: atom_id res chain seq x y z
N ALA A 1 -35.40 17.28 -29.62
CA ALA A 1 -34.03 17.45 -29.15
C ALA A 1 -33.13 17.48 -30.37
N TRP A 2 -32.27 18.48 -30.51
CA TRP A 2 -31.28 18.60 -31.59
C TRP A 2 -30.21 17.53 -31.39
N LYS A 3 -29.88 16.83 -32.48
CA LYS A 3 -28.69 15.91 -32.50
C LYS A 3 -27.52 16.69 -33.06
N LEU A 4 -26.28 16.33 -32.64
CA LEU A 4 -25.06 16.96 -33.14
C LEU A 4 -25.00 16.94 -34.69
N LEU A 5 -25.48 15.87 -35.31
CA LEU A 5 -25.54 15.72 -36.77
C LEU A 5 -26.45 16.74 -37.43
N ASP A 6 -27.48 17.29 -36.73
CA ASP A 6 -28.35 18.32 -37.28
C ASP A 6 -27.63 19.63 -37.54
N LEU A 7 -26.49 19.87 -36.81
CA LEU A 7 -25.65 21.03 -37.03
C LEU A 7 -24.92 21.00 -38.36
N VAL A 8 -24.62 19.83 -38.91
CA VAL A 8 -23.99 19.69 -40.24
C VAL A 8 -24.94 20.20 -41.33
N ALA A 9 -26.23 19.82 -41.23
CA ALA A 9 -27.26 20.30 -42.16
C ALA A 9 -27.48 21.83 -42.06
N VAL A 10 -27.48 22.37 -40.83
CA VAL A 10 -27.62 23.83 -40.61
C VAL A 10 -26.39 24.56 -41.14
N ALA A 11 -25.18 24.10 -40.90
CA ALA A 11 -23.95 24.71 -41.42
C ALA A 11 -23.92 24.71 -42.96
N ALA A 12 -24.31 23.58 -43.58
CA ALA A 12 -24.40 23.49 -45.03
C ALA A 12 -25.43 24.48 -45.62
N HIS A 13 -26.60 24.62 -44.95
CA HIS A 13 -27.62 25.53 -45.39
C HIS A 13 -27.25 27.00 -45.26
N GLN A 14 -26.34 27.32 -44.32
CA GLN A 14 -25.79 28.66 -44.10
C GLN A 14 -24.52 28.94 -44.94
N GLY A 15 -24.07 28.00 -45.76
CA GLY A 15 -22.86 28.12 -46.56
C GLY A 15 -21.57 28.17 -45.74
N LEU A 16 -21.59 27.66 -44.49
CA LEU A 16 -20.42 27.61 -43.66
C LEU A 16 -19.47 26.47 -44.13
N PRO A 17 -18.14 26.65 -44.05
CA PRO A 17 -17.21 25.58 -44.40
C PRO A 17 -17.37 24.40 -43.45
N ILE A 18 -17.43 23.19 -44.01
CA ILE A 18 -17.50 21.94 -43.30
C ILE A 18 -16.29 21.11 -43.68
N GLU A 19 -15.47 20.76 -42.70
CA GLU A 19 -14.33 19.87 -42.90
C GLU A 19 -14.62 18.55 -42.17
N SER A 20 -14.20 17.44 -42.80
CA SER A 20 -14.27 16.10 -42.18
C SER A 20 -12.85 15.63 -41.86
N ILE A 21 -12.70 15.07 -40.69
CA ILE A 21 -11.46 14.37 -40.27
C ILE A 21 -11.78 12.89 -40.20
N GLU A 22 -11.04 12.12 -40.97
CA GLU A 22 -11.15 10.67 -40.90
C GLU A 22 -10.45 10.15 -39.63
N PRO A 23 -11.13 9.41 -38.76
CA PRO A 23 -10.49 8.88 -37.56
C PRO A 23 -9.39 7.87 -37.94
N ARG A 24 -8.27 7.92 -37.23
CA ARG A 24 -7.16 7.00 -37.45
C ARG A 24 -7.56 5.53 -37.23
N PHE A 25 -8.49 5.31 -36.30
CA PHE A 25 -9.05 4.00 -35.98
C PHE A 25 -10.57 4.09 -35.86
N GLY A 26 -11.32 3.10 -36.38
CA GLY A 26 -12.78 3.10 -36.42
C GLY A 26 -13.46 3.26 -35.06
N TYR A 27 -12.83 2.83 -33.98
CA TYR A 27 -13.37 2.96 -32.61
C TYR A 27 -13.27 4.39 -32.04
N GLU A 28 -12.49 5.32 -32.66
CA GLU A 28 -12.39 6.71 -32.20
C GLU A 28 -13.68 7.50 -32.43
N ALA A 29 -14.50 7.07 -33.37
CA ALA A 29 -15.80 7.66 -33.67
C ALA A 29 -16.99 6.89 -33.04
N GLN A 30 -16.72 5.90 -32.19
CA GLN A 30 -17.76 5.06 -31.60
C GLN A 30 -18.57 5.85 -30.56
N GLY A 31 -19.87 6.00 -30.78
CA GLY A 31 -20.81 6.52 -29.80
C GLY A 31 -21.08 5.49 -28.70
N VAL A 32 -21.40 5.98 -27.49
CA VAL A 32 -21.77 5.15 -26.33
C VAL A 32 -23.19 5.51 -25.91
N ASN A 33 -24.16 4.64 -26.14
CA ASN A 33 -25.57 4.82 -25.78
C ASN A 33 -26.05 3.72 -24.81
N THR A 34 -25.35 2.59 -24.76
CA THR A 34 -25.68 1.43 -23.93
C THR A 34 -24.54 1.04 -23.04
N ARG A 35 -24.83 0.30 -21.97
CA ARG A 35 -23.78 -0.26 -21.09
C ARG A 35 -22.89 -1.29 -21.80
N ALA A 36 -23.41 -1.96 -22.81
CA ALA A 36 -22.61 -2.88 -23.64
C ALA A 36 -21.61 -2.11 -24.49
N GLU A 37 -22.02 -1.00 -25.11
CA GLU A 37 -21.11 -0.12 -25.85
C GLU A 37 -20.09 0.56 -24.92
N LEU A 38 -20.48 0.93 -23.68
CA LEU A 38 -19.55 1.43 -22.67
C LEU A 38 -18.47 0.40 -22.35
N ALA A 39 -18.86 -0.85 -22.14
CA ALA A 39 -17.90 -1.92 -21.86
C ALA A 39 -16.93 -2.15 -23.02
N GLN A 40 -17.39 -2.02 -24.26
CA GLN A 40 -16.52 -2.11 -25.44
C GLN A 40 -15.54 -0.94 -25.51
N ALA A 41 -16.02 0.28 -25.30
CA ALA A 41 -15.17 1.47 -25.29
C ALA A 41 -14.10 1.40 -24.19
N GLU A 42 -14.51 0.92 -23.00
CA GLU A 42 -13.60 0.69 -21.87
C GLU A 42 -12.52 -0.36 -22.20
N ALA A 43 -12.88 -1.47 -22.85
CA ALA A 43 -11.92 -2.48 -23.26
C ALA A 43 -10.87 -1.93 -24.22
N VAL A 44 -11.28 -1.09 -25.17
CA VAL A 44 -10.35 -0.41 -26.10
C VAL A 44 -9.40 0.52 -25.35
N LEU A 45 -9.92 1.33 -24.42
CA LEU A 45 -9.10 2.25 -23.64
C LEU A 45 -8.08 1.50 -22.75
N ARG A 46 -8.51 0.45 -22.08
CA ARG A 46 -7.63 -0.41 -21.27
C ARG A 46 -6.50 -1.02 -22.10
N GLU A 47 -6.81 -1.51 -23.28
CA GLU A 47 -5.80 -2.06 -24.18
C GLU A 47 -4.76 -1.01 -24.59
N ARG A 48 -5.19 0.21 -24.92
CA ARG A 48 -4.29 1.32 -25.24
C ARG A 48 -3.35 1.67 -24.07
N ILE A 49 -3.89 1.69 -22.84
CA ILE A 49 -3.11 1.98 -21.63
C ILE A 49 -2.05 0.89 -21.42
N ARG A 50 -2.44 -0.39 -21.51
CA ARG A 50 -1.52 -1.51 -21.35
C ARG A 50 -0.41 -1.49 -22.41
N GLN A 51 -0.77 -1.30 -23.68
CA GLN A 51 0.21 -1.20 -24.77
C GLN A 51 1.19 -0.03 -24.56
N ARG A 52 0.70 1.14 -24.13
CA ARG A 52 1.56 2.27 -23.78
C ARG A 52 2.62 1.89 -22.76
N TRP A 53 2.23 1.20 -21.68
CA TRP A 53 3.15 0.82 -20.63
C TRP A 53 4.11 -0.30 -21.04
N MET A 54 3.65 -1.30 -21.79
CA MET A 54 4.53 -2.33 -22.34
C MET A 54 5.59 -1.74 -23.27
N LEU A 55 5.21 -0.77 -24.11
CA LEU A 55 6.17 -0.05 -24.99
C LEU A 55 7.12 0.87 -24.19
N ALA A 56 6.73 1.30 -22.99
CA ALA A 56 7.56 2.07 -22.08
C ALA A 56 8.48 1.21 -21.20
N GLY A 57 8.51 -0.12 -21.41
CA GLY A 57 9.39 -1.04 -20.71
C GLY A 57 8.80 -1.69 -19.45
N VAL A 58 7.47 -1.65 -19.27
CA VAL A 58 6.78 -2.38 -18.20
C VAL A 58 6.39 -3.77 -18.69
N THR A 59 6.65 -4.80 -17.91
CA THR A 59 6.20 -6.16 -18.20
C THR A 59 4.82 -6.40 -17.62
N ILE A 60 3.87 -6.86 -18.46
CA ILE A 60 2.52 -7.26 -18.03
C ILE A 60 2.34 -8.73 -18.39
N SER A 61 2.34 -9.63 -17.39
CA SER A 61 2.37 -11.07 -17.61
C SER A 61 1.09 -11.63 -18.21
N ASP A 62 -0.06 -11.06 -17.87
CA ASP A 62 -1.37 -11.41 -18.41
C ASP A 62 -2.18 -10.13 -18.66
N PRO A 63 -1.97 -9.47 -19.81
CA PRO A 63 -2.60 -8.18 -20.08
C PRO A 63 -4.10 -8.12 -19.88
N PRO A 64 -4.91 -9.14 -20.26
CA PRO A 64 -6.36 -9.10 -20.07
C PRO A 64 -6.81 -8.97 -18.62
N SER A 65 -6.06 -9.51 -17.66
CA SER A 65 -6.39 -9.51 -16.24
C SER A 65 -5.81 -8.32 -15.46
N VAL A 66 -5.02 -7.45 -16.11
CA VAL A 66 -4.41 -6.28 -15.47
C VAL A 66 -5.18 -5.02 -15.81
N TYR A 67 -5.53 -4.25 -14.79
CA TYR A 67 -6.29 -3.01 -14.87
C TYR A 67 -5.42 -1.83 -14.42
N ILE A 68 -5.25 -0.85 -15.31
CA ILE A 68 -4.42 0.34 -15.07
C ILE A 68 -5.24 1.57 -15.46
N ASP A 69 -5.43 2.50 -14.54
CA ASP A 69 -6.11 3.76 -14.81
C ASP A 69 -5.21 4.70 -15.65
N SER A 70 -5.84 5.67 -16.31
CA SER A 70 -5.17 6.58 -17.24
C SER A 70 -4.12 7.48 -16.59
N GLU A 71 -4.30 7.83 -15.32
CA GLU A 71 -3.44 8.72 -14.54
C GLU A 71 -2.29 8.01 -13.81
N VAL A 72 -2.27 6.69 -13.85
CA VAL A 72 -1.20 5.88 -13.25
C VAL A 72 0.11 6.12 -13.98
N GLU A 73 1.19 6.21 -13.21
CA GLU A 73 2.57 6.26 -13.70
C GLU A 73 3.33 5.01 -13.24
N LEU A 74 4.06 4.36 -14.17
CA LEU A 74 4.83 3.15 -13.91
C LEU A 74 6.29 3.35 -14.35
N GLY A 75 7.22 2.95 -13.49
CA GLY A 75 8.64 2.94 -13.80
C GLY A 75 9.03 1.75 -14.69
N GLN A 76 10.13 1.94 -15.42
CA GLN A 76 10.70 0.92 -16.31
C GLN A 76 11.08 -0.35 -15.53
N ASP A 77 11.03 -1.49 -16.21
CA ASP A 77 11.37 -2.83 -15.69
C ASP A 77 10.46 -3.32 -14.55
N THR A 78 9.39 -2.56 -14.24
CA THR A 78 8.35 -3.03 -13.32
C THR A 78 7.51 -4.12 -13.97
N VAL A 79 7.18 -5.16 -13.19
CA VAL A 79 6.38 -6.31 -13.59
C VAL A 79 5.02 -6.27 -12.92
N LEU A 80 3.96 -6.31 -13.72
CA LEU A 80 2.58 -6.47 -13.26
C LEU A 80 2.13 -7.91 -13.51
N LEU A 81 1.81 -8.62 -12.43
CA LEU A 81 1.35 -10.00 -12.45
C LEU A 81 -0.19 -10.09 -12.60
N PRO A 82 -0.75 -11.28 -12.89
CA PRO A 82 -2.19 -11.43 -13.14
C PRO A 82 -3.09 -10.88 -12.03
N ASN A 83 -4.27 -10.41 -12.42
CA ASN A 83 -5.30 -9.85 -11.52
C ASN A 83 -4.80 -8.67 -10.68
N THR A 84 -3.93 -7.85 -11.24
CA THR A 84 -3.43 -6.64 -10.59
C THR A 84 -4.26 -5.44 -11.03
N HIS A 85 -4.68 -4.62 -10.04
CA HIS A 85 -5.40 -3.38 -10.25
C HIS A 85 -4.57 -2.21 -9.74
N VAL A 86 -4.26 -1.26 -10.63
CA VAL A 86 -3.54 -0.03 -10.29
C VAL A 86 -4.40 1.16 -10.70
N SER A 87 -4.81 1.97 -9.73
CA SER A 87 -5.84 2.99 -9.97
C SER A 87 -5.54 4.34 -9.32
N GLY A 88 -6.32 5.35 -9.74
CA GLY A 88 -6.23 6.72 -9.25
C GLY A 88 -4.88 7.37 -9.55
N SER A 89 -4.41 8.23 -8.65
CA SER A 89 -3.14 8.97 -8.79
C SER A 89 -1.91 8.15 -8.36
N THR A 90 -1.94 6.83 -8.60
CA THR A 90 -0.86 5.93 -8.20
C THR A 90 0.39 6.11 -9.05
N ARG A 91 1.54 6.13 -8.39
CA ARG A 91 2.86 6.07 -9.03
C ARG A 91 3.64 4.88 -8.48
N ILE A 92 4.22 4.10 -9.38
CA ILE A 92 5.06 2.95 -9.03
C ILE A 92 6.43 3.16 -9.65
N GLY A 93 7.47 3.02 -8.86
CA GLY A 93 8.86 3.16 -9.26
C GLY A 93 9.34 2.07 -10.22
N ARG A 94 10.64 1.92 -10.35
CA ARG A 94 11.32 1.00 -11.26
C ARG A 94 11.59 -0.34 -10.58
N ASP A 95 11.77 -1.38 -11.38
CA ASP A 95 12.18 -2.70 -10.91
C ASP A 95 11.24 -3.30 -9.83
N CYS A 96 9.94 -2.93 -9.85
CA CYS A 96 8.95 -3.43 -8.90
C CYS A 96 8.29 -4.72 -9.40
N GLU A 97 7.80 -5.55 -8.46
CA GLU A 97 6.96 -6.71 -8.74
C GLU A 97 5.60 -6.52 -8.04
N ILE A 98 4.54 -6.31 -8.81
CA ILE A 98 3.20 -6.04 -8.29
C ILE A 98 2.22 -7.13 -8.71
N GLY A 99 1.62 -7.78 -7.75
CA GLY A 99 0.71 -8.89 -7.97
C GLY A 99 1.31 -10.25 -7.51
N PRO A 100 0.66 -11.39 -7.88
CA PRO A 100 -0.70 -11.42 -8.43
C PRO A 100 -1.75 -10.99 -7.40
N ASN A 101 -2.98 -10.73 -7.86
CA ASN A 101 -4.14 -10.41 -7.01
C ASN A 101 -3.90 -9.20 -6.08
N SER A 102 -3.20 -8.18 -6.55
CA SER A 102 -2.92 -6.97 -5.78
C SER A 102 -3.74 -5.78 -6.25
N ILE A 103 -4.09 -4.92 -5.30
CA ILE A 103 -4.78 -3.65 -5.55
C ILE A 103 -3.92 -2.52 -5.01
N VAL A 104 -3.55 -1.58 -5.88
CA VAL A 104 -2.80 -0.38 -5.48
C VAL A 104 -3.57 0.85 -5.96
N SER A 105 -3.97 1.71 -5.04
CA SER A 105 -4.76 2.91 -5.37
C SER A 105 -4.25 4.15 -4.64
N ASN A 106 -4.22 5.30 -5.33
CA ASN A 106 -3.84 6.61 -4.79
C ASN A 106 -2.56 6.58 -3.95
N SER A 107 -1.56 5.80 -4.36
CA SER A 107 -0.38 5.51 -3.55
C SER A 107 0.92 5.80 -4.29
N GLN A 108 1.97 6.10 -3.52
CA GLN A 108 3.33 6.28 -4.03
C GLN A 108 4.16 5.07 -3.63
N ILE A 109 4.65 4.34 -4.62
CA ILE A 109 5.48 3.14 -4.42
C ILE A 109 6.87 3.43 -4.99
N GLY A 110 7.89 3.33 -4.17
CA GLY A 110 9.29 3.50 -4.55
C GLY A 110 9.83 2.36 -5.43
N ASP A 111 11.13 2.43 -5.72
CA ASP A 111 11.79 1.46 -6.56
C ASP A 111 12.00 0.10 -5.86
N ARG A 112 12.10 -0.98 -6.64
CA ARG A 112 12.44 -2.33 -6.16
C ARG A 112 11.51 -2.87 -5.07
N CYS A 113 10.25 -2.42 -5.08
CA CYS A 113 9.23 -2.91 -4.17
C CYS A 113 8.57 -4.20 -4.66
N LYS A 114 8.14 -5.02 -3.71
CA LYS A 114 7.35 -6.22 -3.99
C LYS A 114 6.02 -6.18 -3.25
N ILE A 115 4.90 -6.23 -3.98
CA ILE A 115 3.55 -6.24 -3.41
C ILE A 115 2.81 -7.47 -3.91
N THR A 116 2.58 -8.44 -3.04
CA THR A 116 2.00 -9.73 -3.40
C THR A 116 0.62 -9.90 -2.76
N ALA A 117 -0.41 -10.19 -3.57
CA ALA A 117 -1.78 -10.51 -3.13
C ALA A 117 -2.28 -9.59 -1.99
N SER A 118 -2.05 -8.30 -2.11
CA SER A 118 -2.24 -7.32 -1.03
C SER A 118 -2.93 -6.06 -1.52
N VAL A 119 -3.42 -5.26 -0.58
CA VAL A 119 -4.08 -3.99 -0.85
C VAL A 119 -3.25 -2.84 -0.28
N VAL A 120 -2.89 -1.88 -1.13
CA VAL A 120 -2.20 -0.64 -0.74
C VAL A 120 -3.03 0.54 -1.23
N GLU A 121 -3.51 1.36 -0.31
CA GLU A 121 -4.40 2.48 -0.63
C GLU A 121 -4.04 3.73 0.17
N ASP A 122 -4.07 4.90 -0.50
CA ASP A 122 -3.81 6.22 0.10
C ASP A 122 -2.54 6.25 0.96
N SER A 123 -1.42 5.68 0.46
CA SER A 123 -0.23 5.40 1.28
C SER A 123 1.07 5.69 0.52
N THR A 124 2.14 5.86 1.28
CA THR A 124 3.51 5.98 0.76
C THR A 124 4.34 4.75 1.16
N VAL A 125 4.95 4.14 0.19
CA VAL A 125 5.84 2.98 0.33
C VAL A 125 7.16 3.35 -0.33
N GLU A 126 8.23 3.46 0.43
CA GLU A 126 9.56 3.79 -0.09
C GLU A 126 10.20 2.60 -0.83
N GLU A 127 11.46 2.73 -1.20
CA GLU A 127 12.13 1.69 -1.96
C GLU A 127 12.44 0.43 -1.14
N GLU A 128 12.59 -0.70 -1.85
CA GLU A 128 12.98 -2.00 -1.27
C GLU A 128 12.02 -2.56 -0.22
N VAL A 129 10.76 -2.13 -0.25
CA VAL A 129 9.71 -2.60 0.66
C VAL A 129 9.03 -3.85 0.09
N GLU A 130 8.78 -4.82 0.98
CA GLU A 130 7.99 -6.00 0.65
C GLU A 130 6.68 -6.01 1.43
N VAL A 131 5.55 -6.23 0.71
CA VAL A 131 4.19 -6.29 1.30
C VAL A 131 3.48 -7.57 0.86
N GLY A 132 3.02 -8.34 1.84
CA GLY A 132 2.15 -9.48 1.61
C GLY A 132 2.79 -10.86 1.83
N PRO A 133 2.02 -11.91 1.50
CA PRO A 133 0.67 -11.84 0.92
C PRO A 133 -0.43 -11.50 1.95
N PHE A 134 -1.61 -11.10 1.44
CA PHE A 134 -2.84 -10.85 2.19
C PHE A 134 -2.73 -9.73 3.24
N SER A 135 -1.92 -8.74 2.97
CA SER A 135 -1.73 -7.59 3.86
C SER A 135 -2.46 -6.36 3.34
N ARG A 136 -2.73 -5.42 4.26
CA ARG A 136 -3.39 -4.16 3.92
C ARG A 136 -2.62 -2.96 4.47
N VAL A 137 -2.28 -2.03 3.59
CA VAL A 137 -1.62 -0.75 3.92
C VAL A 137 -2.55 0.38 3.53
N ARG A 138 -2.93 1.26 4.48
CA ARG A 138 -3.96 2.26 4.19
C ARG A 138 -3.96 3.51 5.07
N GLY A 139 -4.73 4.50 4.62
CA GLY A 139 -5.10 5.65 5.43
C GLY A 139 -3.92 6.53 5.80
N GLY A 140 -3.06 6.84 4.85
CA GLY A 140 -1.87 7.66 5.06
C GLY A 140 -0.71 6.91 5.72
N ALA A 141 -0.68 5.58 5.61
CA ALA A 141 0.45 4.81 6.10
C ALA A 141 1.72 5.15 5.32
N HIS A 142 2.86 5.19 6.01
CA HIS A 142 4.18 5.41 5.43
C HIS A 142 5.12 4.26 5.83
N LEU A 143 5.47 3.44 4.85
CA LEU A 143 6.46 2.38 5.00
C LEU A 143 7.79 2.89 4.45
N GLU A 144 8.77 3.07 5.31
CA GLU A 144 10.09 3.52 4.91
C GLU A 144 10.94 2.39 4.31
N ARG A 145 12.08 2.75 3.78
CA ARG A 145 12.96 1.85 3.04
C ARG A 145 13.19 0.51 3.73
N GLY A 146 13.06 -0.58 2.95
CA GLY A 146 13.37 -1.94 3.40
C GLY A 146 12.45 -2.50 4.48
N VAL A 147 11.27 -1.90 4.68
CA VAL A 147 10.24 -2.47 5.57
C VAL A 147 9.74 -3.79 4.98
N TYR A 148 9.63 -4.79 5.83
CA TYR A 148 9.02 -6.08 5.50
C TYR A 148 7.70 -6.25 6.23
N LEU A 149 6.60 -6.26 5.47
CA LEU A 149 5.26 -6.50 5.95
C LEU A 149 4.77 -7.84 5.40
N GLY A 150 4.80 -8.89 6.21
CA GLY A 150 4.47 -10.24 5.80
C GLY A 150 2.96 -10.52 5.79
N THR A 151 2.59 -11.78 5.94
CA THR A 151 1.21 -12.24 5.71
C THR A 151 0.20 -11.74 6.75
N HIS A 152 -0.99 -11.30 6.27
CA HIS A 152 -2.14 -10.87 7.07
C HIS A 152 -1.85 -9.71 8.04
N ALA A 153 -0.86 -8.87 7.75
CA ALA A 153 -0.62 -7.67 8.54
C ALA A 153 -1.42 -6.48 8.01
N GLU A 154 -1.92 -5.65 8.92
CA GLU A 154 -2.57 -4.39 8.57
C GLU A 154 -1.81 -3.22 9.18
N VAL A 155 -1.49 -2.23 8.33
CA VAL A 155 -0.90 -0.95 8.74
C VAL A 155 -1.85 0.18 8.33
N LYS A 156 -2.27 0.99 9.31
CA LYS A 156 -3.19 2.09 9.10
C LYS A 156 -2.73 3.36 9.79
N ASN A 157 -2.65 4.47 9.03
CA ASN A 157 -2.30 5.79 9.61
C ASN A 157 -1.08 5.71 10.53
N SER A 158 -0.03 5.04 10.05
CA SER A 158 1.16 4.72 10.84
C SER A 158 2.42 4.87 10.00
N ARG A 159 3.50 5.23 10.66
CA ARG A 159 4.83 5.24 10.06
C ARG A 159 5.63 4.03 10.58
N LEU A 160 6.23 3.28 9.66
CA LEU A 160 7.18 2.23 9.98
C LEU A 160 8.57 2.64 9.47
N GLY A 161 9.50 2.82 10.39
CA GLY A 161 10.87 3.23 10.10
C GLY A 161 11.68 2.16 9.35
N PRO A 162 12.85 2.54 8.78
CA PRO A 162 13.61 1.71 7.86
C PRO A 162 13.95 0.34 8.45
N GLY A 163 13.88 -0.71 7.64
CA GLY A 163 14.25 -2.07 8.03
C GLY A 163 13.35 -2.73 9.08
N THR A 164 12.24 -2.09 9.47
CA THR A 164 11.27 -2.66 10.41
C THR A 164 10.56 -3.85 9.79
N LYS A 165 10.30 -4.88 10.59
CA LYS A 165 9.70 -6.14 10.16
C LYS A 165 8.45 -6.48 10.97
N SER A 166 7.37 -6.80 10.26
CA SER A 166 6.16 -7.42 10.80
C SER A 166 5.77 -8.59 9.88
N ALA A 167 6.34 -9.77 10.16
CA ALA A 167 6.31 -10.89 9.22
C ALA A 167 4.96 -11.66 9.19
N HIS A 168 4.13 -11.46 10.19
CA HIS A 168 2.90 -12.24 10.39
C HIS A 168 1.74 -11.33 10.79
N PHE A 169 0.54 -11.91 10.89
CA PHE A 169 -0.69 -11.22 11.26
C PHE A 169 -0.48 -10.25 12.44
N SER A 170 -0.84 -9.00 12.23
CA SER A 170 -0.71 -7.92 13.21
C SER A 170 -1.60 -6.75 12.81
N PHE A 171 -1.97 -5.92 13.79
CA PHE A 171 -2.61 -4.64 13.51
C PHE A 171 -1.77 -3.50 14.06
N ILE A 172 -1.29 -2.65 13.18
CA ILE A 172 -0.48 -1.47 13.49
C ILE A 172 -1.27 -0.23 13.06
N GLY A 173 -2.00 0.35 13.99
CA GLY A 173 -2.84 1.53 13.77
C GLY A 173 -2.43 2.71 14.62
N ASP A 174 -2.41 3.91 14.03
CA ASP A 174 -2.05 5.16 14.67
C ASP A 174 -0.71 5.09 15.44
N ALA A 175 0.31 4.48 14.81
CA ALA A 175 1.60 4.20 15.40
C ALA A 175 2.76 4.93 14.70
N ASP A 176 3.80 5.22 15.46
CA ASP A 176 5.09 5.70 14.97
C ASP A 176 6.16 4.68 15.40
N VAL A 177 6.67 3.94 14.45
CA VAL A 177 7.60 2.84 14.69
C VAL A 177 8.97 3.24 14.16
N GLY A 178 9.99 3.15 15.01
CA GLY A 178 11.37 3.45 14.69
C GLY A 178 12.00 2.47 13.69
N ALA A 179 13.28 2.68 13.42
CA ALA A 179 14.05 1.81 12.53
C ALA A 179 14.35 0.45 13.15
N ASN A 180 14.50 -0.59 12.33
CA ASN A 180 14.94 -1.93 12.74
C ASN A 180 14.12 -2.56 13.88
N VAL A 181 12.85 -2.21 13.98
CA VAL A 181 11.94 -2.83 14.96
C VAL A 181 11.48 -4.20 14.45
N ASN A 182 11.43 -5.17 15.35
CA ASN A 182 10.79 -6.45 15.06
C ASN A 182 9.43 -6.52 15.75
N ILE A 183 8.36 -6.67 14.98
CA ILE A 183 6.99 -6.82 15.48
C ILE A 183 6.59 -8.28 15.38
N GLY A 184 6.36 -8.92 16.53
CA GLY A 184 5.95 -10.31 16.63
C GLY A 184 4.52 -10.53 16.15
N ALA A 185 4.24 -11.77 15.73
CA ALA A 185 2.89 -12.20 15.30
C ALA A 185 1.84 -11.89 16.36
N GLY A 186 0.63 -11.54 15.96
CA GLY A 186 -0.47 -11.24 16.88
C GLY A 186 -0.36 -9.89 17.60
N THR A 187 0.65 -9.09 17.30
CA THR A 187 0.77 -7.76 17.92
C THR A 187 -0.36 -6.84 17.48
N VAL A 188 -0.95 -6.15 18.45
CA VAL A 188 -1.99 -5.15 18.22
C VAL A 188 -1.64 -3.85 18.92
N THR A 189 -1.63 -2.74 18.19
CA THR A 189 -1.70 -1.41 18.80
C THR A 189 -3.17 -1.16 19.14
N CYS A 190 -3.52 -1.25 20.42
CA CYS A 190 -4.89 -1.01 20.89
C CYS A 190 -5.15 0.50 20.92
N ASN A 191 -5.32 1.08 19.73
CA ASN A 191 -5.34 2.53 19.49
C ASN A 191 -6.66 3.22 19.84
N TYR A 192 -7.76 2.49 20.02
CA TYR A 192 -9.10 3.06 20.27
C TYR A 192 -9.57 2.74 21.68
N ASP A 193 -9.92 3.77 22.44
CA ASP A 193 -10.35 3.67 23.82
C ASP A 193 -11.88 3.68 24.01
N GLY A 194 -12.63 3.57 22.91
CA GLY A 194 -14.10 3.66 22.89
C GLY A 194 -14.61 5.05 22.53
N VAL A 195 -13.76 6.09 22.60
CA VAL A 195 -14.12 7.49 22.33
C VAL A 195 -13.22 8.10 21.26
N ARG A 196 -11.91 7.93 21.38
CA ARG A 196 -10.90 8.52 20.48
C ARG A 196 -9.79 7.53 20.17
N LYS A 197 -9.02 7.85 19.14
CA LYS A 197 -7.80 7.13 18.81
C LYS A 197 -6.61 7.76 19.50
N ASN A 198 -5.73 6.92 20.02
CA ASN A 198 -4.54 7.28 20.73
C ASN A 198 -3.31 6.71 20.01
N LYS A 199 -2.16 7.38 20.13
CA LYS A 199 -0.93 7.03 19.44
C LYS A 199 -0.11 6.01 20.24
N THR A 200 0.52 5.06 19.51
CA THR A 200 1.58 4.21 20.03
C THR A 200 2.91 4.66 19.43
N THR A 201 3.95 4.77 20.24
CA THR A 201 5.32 5.04 19.78
C THR A 201 6.20 3.83 20.11
N ILE A 202 6.97 3.34 19.13
CA ILE A 202 7.91 2.22 19.31
C ILE A 202 9.29 2.70 18.87
N GLY A 203 10.24 2.72 19.79
CA GLY A 203 11.60 3.20 19.56
C GLY A 203 12.43 2.24 18.70
N GLU A 204 13.48 2.79 18.11
CA GLU A 204 14.41 2.06 17.25
C GLU A 204 14.95 0.76 17.89
N GLY A 205 15.04 -0.30 17.10
CA GLY A 205 15.59 -1.59 17.52
C GLY A 205 14.79 -2.31 18.60
N ALA A 206 13.56 -1.89 18.89
CA ALA A 206 12.72 -2.58 19.84
C ALA A 206 12.28 -3.95 19.31
N PHE A 207 12.08 -4.90 20.22
CA PHE A 207 11.58 -6.24 19.94
C PHE A 207 10.21 -6.43 20.59
N ILE A 208 9.17 -6.44 19.80
CA ILE A 208 7.81 -6.69 20.27
C ILE A 208 7.54 -8.18 20.17
N GLY A 209 7.39 -8.84 21.31
CA GLY A 209 7.09 -10.26 21.37
C GLY A 209 5.70 -10.59 20.80
N SER A 210 5.51 -11.81 20.33
CA SER A 210 4.24 -12.25 19.74
C SER A 210 3.08 -12.07 20.72
N ASP A 211 1.89 -11.81 20.17
CA ASP A 211 0.64 -11.56 20.93
C ASP A 211 0.74 -10.40 21.94
N SER A 212 1.61 -9.43 21.70
CA SER A 212 1.70 -8.22 22.53
C SER A 212 0.54 -7.27 22.22
N MET A 213 -0.18 -6.85 23.28
CA MET A 213 -1.20 -5.81 23.21
C MET A 213 -0.61 -4.50 23.73
N LEU A 214 -0.41 -3.52 22.85
CA LEU A 214 0.11 -2.20 23.20
C LEU A 214 -1.08 -1.24 23.40
N VAL A 215 -1.47 -1.01 24.66
CA VAL A 215 -2.65 -0.21 24.98
C VAL A 215 -2.29 1.27 24.92
N ALA A 216 -2.68 1.90 23.83
CA ALA A 216 -2.38 3.32 23.59
C ALA A 216 -3.20 4.28 24.49
N PRO A 217 -2.64 5.46 24.88
CA PRO A 217 -1.31 5.94 24.49
C PRO A 217 -0.20 5.20 25.24
N VAL A 218 0.84 4.78 24.54
CA VAL A 218 1.98 4.08 25.13
C VAL A 218 3.24 4.32 24.31
N GLU A 219 4.38 4.49 25.00
CA GLU A 219 5.70 4.56 24.42
C GLU A 219 6.52 3.31 24.79
N VAL A 220 7.04 2.61 23.79
CA VAL A 220 7.99 1.50 23.95
C VAL A 220 9.37 2.02 23.55
N GLY A 221 10.25 2.22 24.52
CA GLY A 221 11.55 2.84 24.31
C GLY A 221 12.47 2.05 23.40
N ALA A 222 13.51 2.72 22.88
CA ALA A 222 14.47 2.10 21.97
C ALA A 222 15.16 0.86 22.59
N ARG A 223 15.44 -0.16 21.76
CA ARG A 223 16.10 -1.41 22.14
C ARG A 223 15.45 -2.14 23.32
N SER A 224 14.20 -1.79 23.63
CA SER A 224 13.42 -2.49 24.65
C SER A 224 12.75 -3.74 24.07
N SER A 225 12.22 -4.59 24.94
CA SER A 225 11.55 -5.80 24.51
C SER A 225 10.26 -6.03 25.29
N THR A 226 9.24 -6.57 24.62
CA THR A 226 8.07 -7.14 25.29
C THR A 226 8.14 -8.65 25.22
N GLY A 227 7.80 -9.35 26.30
CA GLY A 227 7.63 -10.82 26.25
C GLY A 227 6.35 -11.20 25.52
N ALA A 228 6.33 -12.39 24.93
CA ALA A 228 5.12 -12.88 24.25
C ALA A 228 3.90 -12.89 25.18
N GLY A 229 2.72 -12.54 24.64
CA GLY A 229 1.46 -12.45 25.38
C GLY A 229 1.38 -11.28 26.36
N SER A 230 2.26 -10.29 26.27
CA SER A 230 2.26 -9.14 27.19
C SER A 230 1.17 -8.13 26.88
N VAL A 231 0.52 -7.60 27.91
CA VAL A 231 -0.40 -6.45 27.79
C VAL A 231 0.29 -5.20 28.37
N VAL A 232 0.80 -4.37 27.48
CA VAL A 232 1.59 -3.17 27.83
C VAL A 232 0.63 -1.99 28.03
N THR A 233 0.49 -1.54 29.27
CA THR A 233 -0.43 -0.44 29.66
C THR A 233 0.30 0.78 30.21
N LYS A 234 1.63 0.76 30.22
CA LYS A 234 2.50 1.86 30.67
C LYS A 234 3.74 1.91 29.79
N ASP A 235 4.34 3.07 29.72
CA ASP A 235 5.57 3.27 28.97
C ASP A 235 6.68 2.31 29.40
N VAL A 236 7.43 1.84 28.42
CA VAL A 236 8.55 0.93 28.59
C VAL A 236 9.85 1.69 28.40
N PRO A 237 10.71 1.79 29.44
CA PRO A 237 11.98 2.47 29.28
C PRO A 237 12.86 1.82 28.22
N SER A 238 13.73 2.60 27.56
CA SER A 238 14.74 2.07 26.65
C SER A 238 15.63 1.01 27.33
N ASP A 239 16.15 0.08 26.54
CA ASP A 239 17.07 -0.98 26.99
C ASP A 239 16.49 -1.87 28.10
N SER A 240 15.16 -1.98 28.20
CA SER A 240 14.47 -2.76 29.21
C SER A 240 13.57 -3.83 28.62
N THR A 241 13.14 -4.78 29.45
CA THR A 241 12.19 -5.83 29.08
C THR A 241 10.99 -5.79 30.00
N VAL A 242 9.79 -5.89 29.43
CA VAL A 242 8.54 -6.05 30.19
C VAL A 242 7.84 -7.34 29.82
N VAL A 243 7.20 -7.98 30.78
CA VAL A 243 6.47 -9.25 30.57
C VAL A 243 5.19 -9.28 31.40
N GLY A 244 4.20 -10.02 30.94
CA GLY A 244 2.99 -10.38 31.68
C GLY A 244 1.77 -9.51 31.39
N VAL A 245 0.69 -9.76 32.16
CA VAL A 245 -0.62 -9.11 32.04
C VAL A 245 -1.08 -8.61 33.41
N PRO A 246 -1.07 -7.28 33.65
CA PRO A 246 -0.40 -6.28 32.83
C PRO A 246 1.12 -6.40 32.88
N ALA A 247 1.80 -5.93 31.83
CA ALA A 247 3.25 -6.05 31.70
C ALA A 247 4.00 -5.30 32.82
N ARG A 248 5.08 -5.91 33.32
CA ARG A 248 5.97 -5.38 34.35
C ARG A 248 7.42 -5.52 33.91
N LEU A 249 8.28 -4.63 34.36
CA LEU A 249 9.71 -4.70 34.13
C LEU A 249 10.27 -6.05 34.61
N LEU A 250 11.00 -6.71 33.74
CA LEU A 250 11.78 -7.88 34.10
C LEU A 250 13.15 -7.42 34.63
N PRO A 251 13.57 -7.82 35.86
CA PRO A 251 14.86 -7.46 36.38
C PRO A 251 15.99 -7.97 35.47
N LYS A 252 16.97 -7.12 35.16
CA LYS A 252 18.17 -7.55 34.43
C LYS A 252 18.83 -8.71 35.20
N LYS A 253 19.09 -9.84 34.56
CA LYS A 253 19.89 -10.91 35.15
C LYS A 253 21.23 -10.32 35.56
N ARG A 254 21.60 -10.45 36.85
CA ARG A 254 22.97 -10.14 37.30
C ARG A 254 23.92 -10.98 36.51
N ASP A 255 24.87 -10.35 35.86
CA ASP A 255 25.95 -11.03 35.12
C ASP A 255 26.72 -11.89 36.15
N ARG A 256 26.59 -13.21 36.08
CA ARG A 256 27.31 -14.14 36.96
C ARG A 256 28.76 -14.37 36.56
N SER A 257 29.23 -13.68 35.49
CA SER A 257 30.60 -13.78 35.00
C SER A 257 31.63 -12.90 35.74
N LYS A 258 31.20 -12.15 36.77
CA LYS A 258 32.11 -11.37 37.64
C LYS A 258 32.13 -11.96 39.05
N LYS A 259 32.47 -13.23 39.15
CA LYS A 259 33.01 -13.83 40.38
C LYS A 259 34.20 -14.68 39.96
N GLU A 260 35.34 -14.08 39.98
CA GLU A 260 36.63 -14.61 40.44
C GLU A 260 37.61 -13.45 40.47
#